data_31e957af507bf856b0934bc6b395b605
#
_entry.id   31e957af507bf856b0934bc6b395b605
#
_cell.length_a   1.000
_cell.length_b   1.000
_cell.length_c   1.000
_cell.angle_alpha   90.00
_cell.angle_beta   90.00
_cell.angle_gamma   90.00
#
_symmetry.space_group_name_H-M   'P 1'
#
loop_
_entity.id
_entity.type
_entity.pdbx_description
1 polymer ?
#
loop_
_entity_poly.entity_id
_entity_poly.type
_entity_poly.pdbx_seq_one_letter_code
_entity_poly.pdbx_strand_id
1 'polypeptide(L)'
;MTQNNIAAPLAAALAERGYGTLTAVQQAVLNPDAKGRDLLVSAQTGSGKTVAFGIAAAPDLLDGADRLPEDSGPLALAIAPTRELALQVAAELGWLYAATGARIATCVGGMDYRTERRALAQGAQIVVGTPGRLRDHLERGSLDLSGLRVAVLDEADEML
;
A
#
# COMPACT_ATOMS: atom_id res chain seq x y z
N MET A 1 -17.88 13.11 10.98
CA MET A 1 -17.19 12.68 12.21
C MET A 1 -16.17 11.55 12.00
N THR A 2 -16.25 10.80 10.90
CA THR A 2 -15.34 9.68 10.62
C THR A 2 -13.97 10.10 10.04
N GLN A 3 -13.83 11.33 9.59
CA GLN A 3 -12.56 11.82 9.02
C GLN A 3 -11.47 12.10 10.07
N ASN A 4 -11.83 12.17 11.34
CA ASN A 4 -10.89 12.51 12.41
C ASN A 4 -9.85 11.41 12.72
N ASN A 5 -10.05 10.19 12.21
CA ASN A 5 -9.15 9.06 12.46
C ASN A 5 -8.24 8.73 11.25
N ILE A 6 -8.34 9.53 10.20
CA ILE A 6 -7.50 9.36 9.00
C ILE A 6 -6.30 10.29 9.12
N ALA A 7 -5.11 9.80 8.81
CA ALA A 7 -3.90 10.62 8.77
C ALA A 7 -4.11 11.83 7.86
N ALA A 8 -3.69 13.01 8.30
CA ALA A 8 -3.97 14.28 7.63
C ALA A 8 -3.61 14.30 6.13
N PRO A 9 -2.42 13.81 5.69
CA PRO A 9 -2.10 13.83 4.25
C PRO A 9 -3.02 12.94 3.42
N LEU A 10 -3.52 11.83 3.99
CA LEU A 10 -4.46 10.96 3.30
C LEU A 10 -5.87 11.57 3.28
N ALA A 11 -6.29 12.20 4.36
CA ALA A 11 -7.56 12.91 4.41
C ALA A 11 -7.62 14.02 3.35
N ALA A 12 -6.53 14.76 3.17
CA ALA A 12 -6.43 15.79 2.14
C ALA A 12 -6.53 15.19 0.73
N ALA A 13 -5.85 14.07 0.47
CA ALA A 13 -5.92 13.37 -0.81
C ALA A 13 -7.35 12.89 -1.13
N LEU A 14 -8.04 12.35 -0.14
CA LEU A 14 -9.43 11.91 -0.28
C LEU A 14 -10.35 13.08 -0.62
N ALA A 15 -10.17 14.22 0.05
CA ALA A 15 -10.96 15.44 -0.20
C ALA A 15 -10.74 15.94 -1.63
N GLU A 16 -9.51 15.97 -2.11
CA GLU A 16 -9.17 16.41 -3.47
C GLU A 16 -9.82 15.51 -4.54
N ARG A 17 -9.96 14.22 -4.25
CA ARG A 17 -10.60 13.26 -5.16
C ARG A 17 -12.12 13.24 -5.07
N GLY A 18 -12.71 14.07 -4.20
CA GLY A 18 -14.15 14.14 -4.01
C GLY A 18 -14.74 12.99 -3.19
N TYR A 19 -13.90 12.25 -2.46
CA TYR A 19 -14.36 11.19 -1.56
C TYR A 19 -14.84 11.79 -0.23
N GLY A 20 -15.98 12.47 -0.25
CA GLY A 20 -16.57 13.07 0.95
C GLY A 20 -17.20 12.06 1.88
N THR A 21 -17.53 10.87 1.38
CA THR A 21 -18.17 9.80 2.15
C THR A 21 -17.36 8.52 1.98
N LEU A 22 -17.00 7.88 3.09
CA LEU A 22 -16.28 6.61 3.07
C LEU A 22 -17.23 5.45 2.77
N THR A 23 -16.73 4.45 2.06
CA THR A 23 -17.48 3.19 1.84
C THR A 23 -17.55 2.38 3.14
N ALA A 24 -18.40 1.37 3.17
CA ALA A 24 -18.56 0.51 4.35
C ALA A 24 -17.24 -0.16 4.75
N VAL A 25 -16.45 -0.65 3.79
CA VAL A 25 -15.17 -1.28 4.07
C VAL A 25 -14.13 -0.26 4.58
N GLN A 26 -14.15 0.96 4.06
CA GLN A 26 -13.27 2.04 4.53
C GLN A 26 -13.61 2.44 5.98
N GLN A 27 -14.89 2.51 6.31
CA GLN A 27 -15.33 2.79 7.68
C GLN A 27 -14.97 1.66 8.64
N ALA A 28 -15.09 0.41 8.20
CA ALA A 28 -14.80 -0.76 9.02
C ALA A 28 -13.34 -0.80 9.49
N VAL A 29 -12.37 -0.44 8.63
CA VAL A 29 -10.95 -0.43 9.00
C VAL A 29 -10.58 0.70 9.94
N LEU A 30 -11.42 1.74 10.06
CA LEU A 30 -11.23 2.85 10.99
C LEU A 30 -11.83 2.57 12.37
N ASN A 31 -12.50 1.44 12.56
CA ASN A 31 -13.03 1.05 13.85
C ASN A 31 -11.89 0.95 14.87
N PRO A 32 -12.01 1.56 16.07
CA PRO A 32 -10.96 1.46 17.10
C PRO A 32 -10.58 0.03 17.46
N ASP A 33 -11.52 -0.92 17.35
CA ASP A 33 -11.25 -2.33 17.61
C ASP A 33 -10.33 -2.99 16.59
N ALA A 34 -10.19 -2.39 15.41
CA ALA A 34 -9.28 -2.86 14.35
C ALA A 34 -7.83 -2.37 14.54
N LYS A 35 -7.64 -1.34 15.36
CA LYS A 35 -6.34 -0.70 15.53
C LYS A 35 -5.33 -1.66 16.19
N GLY A 36 -4.14 -1.76 15.59
CA GLY A 36 -3.06 -2.60 16.11
C GLY A 36 -3.27 -4.10 15.92
N ARG A 37 -4.23 -4.50 15.10
CA ARG A 37 -4.53 -5.90 14.81
C ARG A 37 -4.24 -6.25 13.37
N ASP A 38 -3.96 -7.52 13.11
CA ASP A 38 -3.99 -8.06 11.77
C ASP A 38 -5.45 -8.13 11.31
N LEU A 39 -5.71 -7.69 10.08
CA LEU A 39 -7.07 -7.59 9.56
C LEU A 39 -7.28 -8.52 8.38
N LEU A 40 -8.38 -9.25 8.40
CA LEU A 40 -8.89 -9.95 7.23
C LEU A 40 -10.13 -9.19 6.72
N VAL A 41 -10.01 -8.61 5.53
CA VAL A 41 -11.07 -7.80 4.94
C VAL A 41 -11.56 -8.48 3.67
N SER A 42 -12.84 -8.82 3.66
CA SER A 42 -13.50 -9.38 2.48
C SER A 42 -14.46 -8.33 1.93
N ALA A 43 -14.28 -7.99 0.66
CA ALA A 43 -15.10 -6.98 0.00
C ALA A 43 -15.10 -7.23 -1.50
N GLN A 44 -16.21 -6.83 -2.13
CA GLN A 44 -16.36 -6.96 -3.59
C GLN A 44 -15.46 -5.95 -4.32
N THR A 45 -15.07 -6.26 -5.55
CA THR A 45 -14.38 -5.34 -6.46
C THR A 45 -15.19 -4.05 -6.59
N GLY A 46 -14.51 -2.90 -6.54
CA GLY A 46 -15.16 -1.59 -6.60
C GLY A 46 -15.70 -1.08 -5.27
N SER A 47 -15.46 -1.78 -4.17
CA SER A 47 -15.90 -1.39 -2.83
C SER A 47 -15.01 -0.33 -2.15
N GLY A 48 -13.91 0.08 -2.80
CA GLY A 48 -12.91 0.97 -2.18
C GLY A 48 -11.93 0.25 -1.27
N LYS A 49 -11.72 -1.03 -1.49
CA LYS A 49 -10.87 -1.88 -0.67
C LYS A 49 -9.41 -1.41 -0.64
N THR A 50 -8.85 -0.99 -1.79
CA THR A 50 -7.47 -0.48 -1.86
C THR A 50 -7.28 0.75 -0.99
N VAL A 51 -8.21 1.70 -1.06
CA VAL A 51 -8.19 2.89 -0.20
C VAL A 51 -8.33 2.47 1.26
N ALA A 52 -9.17 1.48 1.55
CA ALA A 52 -9.38 0.97 2.90
C ALA A 52 -8.07 0.46 3.53
N PHE A 53 -7.33 -0.42 2.85
CA PHE A 53 -6.08 -0.90 3.43
C PHE A 53 -4.98 0.17 3.42
N GLY A 54 -5.02 1.10 2.48
CA GLY A 54 -4.13 2.28 2.49
C GLY A 54 -4.34 3.14 3.73
N ILE A 55 -5.59 3.40 4.10
CA ILE A 55 -5.94 4.14 5.32
C ILE A 55 -5.54 3.37 6.58
N ALA A 56 -5.82 2.07 6.59
CA ALA A 56 -5.51 1.21 7.76
C ALA A 56 -4.00 1.11 8.02
N ALA A 57 -3.18 1.13 6.99
CA ALA A 57 -1.73 1.03 7.08
C ALA A 57 -1.06 2.33 7.54
N ALA A 58 -1.70 3.47 7.33
CA ALA A 58 -1.08 4.79 7.55
C ALA A 58 -0.53 5.00 8.96
N PRO A 59 -1.22 4.62 10.06
CA PRO A 59 -0.65 4.81 11.40
C PRO A 59 0.69 4.09 11.59
N ASP A 60 0.82 2.87 11.08
CA ASP A 60 2.05 2.09 11.19
C ASP A 60 3.16 2.64 10.29
N LEU A 61 2.81 3.16 9.13
CA LEU A 61 3.77 3.69 8.17
C LEU A 61 4.27 5.08 8.56
N LEU A 62 3.38 5.96 9.00
CA LEU A 62 3.69 7.34 9.31
C LEU A 62 4.20 7.52 10.74
N ASP A 63 3.78 6.67 11.66
CA ASP A 63 4.19 6.68 13.09
C ASP A 63 4.04 8.09 13.71
N GLY A 64 2.89 8.71 13.45
CA GLY A 64 2.57 10.05 13.97
C GLY A 64 3.10 11.22 13.14
N ALA A 65 3.87 10.96 12.09
CA ALA A 65 4.37 11.99 11.17
C ALA A 65 3.42 12.18 9.99
N ASP A 66 3.60 13.29 9.25
CA ASP A 66 2.85 13.55 8.02
C ASP A 66 3.58 13.05 6.77
N ARG A 67 4.87 12.74 6.89
CA ARG A 67 5.70 12.28 5.77
C ARG A 67 6.40 10.98 6.14
N LEU A 68 6.62 10.14 5.12
CA LEU A 68 7.39 8.91 5.26
C LEU A 68 8.89 9.23 5.33
N PRO A 69 9.68 8.41 6.07
CA PRO A 69 11.14 8.58 6.10
C PRO A 69 11.75 8.32 4.72
N GLU A 70 12.67 9.17 4.31
CA GLU A 70 13.26 9.10 2.96
C GLU A 70 14.20 7.92 2.76
N ASP A 71 14.93 7.55 3.80
CA ASP A 71 16.03 6.57 3.73
C ASP A 71 15.71 5.23 4.37
N SER A 72 14.43 4.93 4.56
CA SER A 72 14.04 3.73 5.33
C SER A 72 14.05 2.41 4.56
N GLY A 73 14.05 2.46 3.23
CA GLY A 73 13.73 1.31 2.41
C GLY A 73 12.24 0.94 2.50
N PRO A 74 11.85 -0.25 2.03
CA PRO A 74 10.45 -0.68 2.05
C PRO A 74 9.87 -0.79 3.45
N LEU A 75 8.76 -0.08 3.67
CA LEU A 75 7.98 -0.11 4.91
C LEU A 75 6.65 -0.85 4.72
N ALA A 76 6.12 -0.85 3.51
CA ALA A 76 4.88 -1.53 3.16
C ALA A 76 5.06 -2.36 1.90
N LEU A 77 4.44 -3.54 1.91
CA LEU A 77 4.40 -4.43 0.76
C LEU A 77 2.95 -4.80 0.48
N ALA A 78 2.52 -4.60 -0.76
CA ALA A 78 1.22 -5.05 -1.23
C ALA A 78 1.41 -6.10 -2.32
N ILE A 79 0.80 -7.25 -2.15
CA ILE A 79 0.90 -8.38 -3.07
C ILE A 79 -0.45 -8.62 -3.72
N ALA A 80 -0.47 -8.66 -5.04
CA ALA A 80 -1.66 -8.93 -5.83
C ALA A 80 -1.39 -10.10 -6.81
N PRO A 81 -2.41 -10.90 -7.15
CA PRO A 81 -2.19 -12.12 -7.96
C PRO A 81 -1.85 -11.84 -9.41
N THR A 82 -2.26 -10.69 -9.96
CA THR A 82 -2.05 -10.37 -11.37
C THR A 82 -1.34 -9.03 -11.53
N ARG A 83 -0.66 -8.87 -12.66
CA ARG A 83 0.01 -7.63 -13.03
C ARG A 83 -0.97 -6.45 -13.07
N GLU A 84 -2.14 -6.64 -13.70
CA GLU A 84 -3.15 -5.58 -13.84
C GLU A 84 -3.63 -5.09 -12.47
N LEU A 85 -3.93 -6.02 -11.57
CA LEU A 85 -4.38 -5.69 -10.22
C LEU A 85 -3.26 -4.97 -9.43
N ALA A 86 -2.04 -5.45 -9.52
CA ALA A 86 -0.89 -4.82 -8.86
C ALA A 86 -0.69 -3.38 -9.33
N LEU A 87 -0.77 -3.14 -10.64
CA LEU A 87 -0.63 -1.80 -11.21
C LEU A 87 -1.78 -0.88 -10.78
N GLN A 88 -2.99 -1.41 -10.68
CA GLN A 88 -4.16 -0.67 -10.18
C GLN A 88 -3.97 -0.28 -8.69
N VAL A 89 -3.53 -1.21 -7.87
CA VAL A 89 -3.22 -0.96 -6.46
C VAL A 89 -2.15 0.13 -6.33
N ALA A 90 -1.08 0.02 -7.11
CA ALA A 90 0.00 1.02 -7.10
C ALA A 90 -0.50 2.41 -7.48
N ALA A 91 -1.36 2.52 -8.49
CA ALA A 91 -1.93 3.79 -8.90
C ALA A 91 -2.80 4.42 -7.80
N GLU A 92 -3.63 3.62 -7.14
CA GLU A 92 -4.47 4.12 -6.03
C GLU A 92 -3.65 4.53 -4.81
N LEU A 93 -2.67 3.75 -4.42
CA LEU A 93 -1.76 4.13 -3.34
C LEU A 93 -0.93 5.36 -3.70
N GLY A 94 -0.61 5.53 -4.98
CA GLY A 94 0.14 6.67 -5.48
C GLY A 94 -0.56 8.00 -5.18
N TRP A 95 -1.83 8.15 -5.52
CA TRP A 95 -2.54 9.39 -5.23
C TRP A 95 -2.87 9.53 -3.74
N LEU A 96 -3.18 8.44 -3.06
CA LEU A 96 -3.54 8.47 -1.64
C LEU A 96 -2.35 8.92 -0.77
N TYR A 97 -1.15 8.48 -1.09
CA TYR A 97 0.07 8.77 -0.33
C TYR A 97 0.91 9.90 -0.94
N ALA A 98 0.42 10.60 -1.96
CA ALA A 98 1.20 11.63 -2.66
C ALA A 98 1.76 12.70 -1.72
N ALA A 99 0.95 13.19 -0.76
CA ALA A 99 1.38 14.22 0.18
C ALA A 99 2.37 13.73 1.25
N THR A 100 2.54 12.43 1.40
CA THR A 100 3.49 11.85 2.36
C THR A 100 4.93 11.80 1.84
N GLY A 101 5.14 12.10 0.57
CA GLY A 101 6.44 11.94 -0.09
C GLY A 101 6.77 10.49 -0.43
N ALA A 102 5.79 9.60 -0.41
CA ALA A 102 6.00 8.17 -0.68
C ALA A 102 6.53 7.94 -2.10
N ARG A 103 7.53 7.07 -2.19
CA ARG A 103 8.00 6.50 -3.45
C ARG A 103 7.46 5.08 -3.55
N ILE A 104 6.78 4.80 -4.65
CA ILE A 104 6.15 3.49 -4.87
C ILE A 104 6.88 2.79 -6.01
N ALA A 105 7.38 1.59 -5.75
CA ALA A 105 7.97 0.74 -6.78
C ALA A 105 7.03 -0.41 -7.10
N THR A 106 6.94 -0.78 -8.37
CA THR A 106 6.17 -1.93 -8.82
C THR A 106 7.09 -3.06 -9.27
N CYS A 107 6.76 -4.28 -8.89
CA CYS A 107 7.52 -5.49 -9.22
C CYS A 107 6.55 -6.53 -9.80
N VAL A 108 6.24 -6.39 -11.08
CA VAL A 108 5.11 -7.11 -11.69
C VAL A 108 5.48 -8.05 -12.83
N GLY A 109 6.74 -8.05 -13.26
CA GLY A 109 7.13 -8.77 -14.46
C GLY A 109 6.63 -8.08 -15.73
N GLY A 110 7.04 -8.58 -16.90
CA GLY A 110 6.73 -7.94 -18.17
C GLY A 110 7.44 -6.62 -18.41
N MET A 111 8.07 -6.07 -17.38
CA MET A 111 9.02 -4.96 -17.47
C MET A 111 10.44 -5.49 -17.30
N ASP A 112 11.42 -4.72 -17.74
CA ASP A 112 12.81 -5.07 -17.54
C ASP A 112 13.14 -5.16 -16.05
N TYR A 113 13.71 -6.28 -15.63
CA TYR A 113 14.15 -6.51 -14.26
C TYR A 113 15.08 -5.38 -13.76
N ARG A 114 15.95 -4.88 -14.62
CA ARG A 114 16.88 -3.80 -14.27
C ARG A 114 16.17 -2.51 -13.91
N THR A 115 15.08 -2.20 -14.61
CA THR A 115 14.26 -1.01 -14.31
C THR A 115 13.63 -1.12 -12.92
N GLU A 116 13.08 -2.28 -12.58
CA GLU A 116 12.51 -2.53 -11.26
C GLU A 116 13.58 -2.48 -10.16
N ARG A 117 14.72 -3.13 -10.40
CA ARG A 117 15.85 -3.11 -9.46
C ARG A 117 16.33 -1.68 -9.19
N ARG A 118 16.41 -0.86 -10.22
CA ARG A 118 16.82 0.54 -10.11
C ARG A 118 15.82 1.34 -9.28
N ALA A 119 14.52 1.14 -9.50
CA ALA A 119 13.49 1.81 -8.71
C ALA A 119 13.57 1.42 -7.22
N LEU A 120 13.82 0.16 -6.92
CA LEU A 120 14.03 -0.31 -5.55
C LEU A 120 15.28 0.32 -4.92
N ALA A 121 16.38 0.41 -5.68
CA ALA A 121 17.63 1.02 -5.20
C ALA A 121 17.50 2.52 -4.92
N GLN A 122 16.60 3.20 -5.59
CA GLN A 122 16.32 4.63 -5.35
C GLN A 122 15.60 4.91 -4.04
N GLY A 123 15.10 3.87 -3.35
CA GLY A 123 14.48 4.00 -2.05
C GLY A 123 12.97 4.09 -2.10
N ALA A 124 12.29 3.00 -2.42
CA ALA A 124 10.83 2.92 -2.35
C ALA A 124 10.38 2.55 -0.93
N GLN A 125 9.48 3.31 -0.36
CA GLN A 125 8.87 2.99 0.94
C GLN A 125 7.68 2.04 0.79
N ILE A 126 7.01 2.06 -0.36
CA ILE A 126 5.89 1.17 -0.67
C ILE A 126 6.25 0.36 -1.91
N VAL A 127 6.15 -0.95 -1.80
CA VAL A 127 6.39 -1.87 -2.91
C VAL A 127 5.11 -2.64 -3.20
N VAL A 128 4.70 -2.65 -4.47
CA VAL A 128 3.52 -3.37 -4.93
C VAL A 128 3.96 -4.35 -6.00
N GLY A 129 3.55 -5.61 -5.89
CA GLY A 129 3.96 -6.56 -6.91
C GLY A 129 3.16 -7.85 -6.94
N THR A 130 3.52 -8.68 -7.90
CA THR A 130 3.02 -10.05 -8.03
C THR A 130 3.95 -11.02 -7.32
N PRO A 131 3.45 -12.18 -6.84
CA PRO A 131 4.25 -13.08 -6.03
C PRO A 131 5.55 -13.53 -6.68
N GLY A 132 5.51 -13.94 -7.95
CA GLY A 132 6.68 -14.46 -8.65
C GLY A 132 7.79 -13.44 -8.83
N ARG A 133 7.45 -12.22 -9.23
CA ARG A 133 8.44 -11.16 -9.45
C ARG A 133 8.99 -10.63 -8.12
N LEU A 134 8.17 -10.53 -7.09
CA LEU A 134 8.63 -10.17 -5.75
C LEU A 134 9.64 -11.18 -5.23
N ARG A 135 9.35 -12.46 -5.42
CA ARG A 135 10.26 -13.55 -5.06
C ARG A 135 11.60 -13.43 -5.80
N ASP A 136 11.58 -13.13 -7.10
CA ASP A 136 12.80 -12.91 -7.88
C ASP A 136 13.68 -11.83 -7.25
N HIS A 137 13.10 -10.69 -6.90
CA HIS A 137 13.84 -9.59 -6.29
C HIS A 137 14.37 -9.95 -4.90
N LEU A 138 13.60 -10.71 -4.11
CA LEU A 138 14.05 -11.18 -2.80
C LEU A 138 15.24 -12.13 -2.94
N GLU A 139 15.16 -13.11 -3.84
CA GLU A 139 16.21 -14.09 -4.06
C GLU A 139 17.51 -13.47 -4.60
N ARG A 140 17.38 -12.42 -5.42
CA ARG A 140 18.53 -11.70 -5.99
C ARG A 140 19.06 -10.59 -5.10
N GLY A 141 18.43 -10.34 -3.95
CA GLY A 141 18.86 -9.31 -3.00
C GLY A 141 18.53 -7.87 -3.37
N SER A 142 17.72 -7.64 -4.41
CA SER A 142 17.30 -6.29 -4.80
C SER A 142 16.14 -5.76 -3.97
N LEU A 143 15.41 -6.64 -3.29
CA LEU A 143 14.33 -6.29 -2.37
C LEU A 143 14.69 -6.74 -0.96
N ASP A 144 14.82 -5.77 -0.05
CA ASP A 144 15.10 -6.01 1.36
C ASP A 144 13.88 -5.63 2.18
N LEU A 145 13.25 -6.60 2.82
CA LEU A 145 12.05 -6.42 3.63
C LEU A 145 12.34 -6.39 5.14
N SER A 146 13.60 -6.22 5.54
CA SER A 146 13.99 -6.24 6.96
C SER A 146 13.34 -5.11 7.79
N GLY A 147 13.01 -3.98 7.16
CA GLY A 147 12.34 -2.85 7.81
C GLY A 147 10.84 -2.81 7.61
N LEU A 148 10.24 -3.87 7.09
CA LEU A 148 8.82 -3.89 6.75
C LEU A 148 7.94 -3.75 7.99
N ARG A 149 6.95 -2.87 7.92
CA ARG A 149 5.97 -2.63 8.98
C ARG A 149 4.59 -3.18 8.66
N VAL A 150 4.22 -3.19 7.36
CA VAL A 150 2.89 -3.61 6.91
C VAL A 150 3.01 -4.47 5.67
N ALA A 151 2.26 -5.57 5.64
CA ALA A 151 2.08 -6.39 4.44
C ALA A 151 0.59 -6.55 4.16
N VAL A 152 0.22 -6.42 2.89
CA VAL A 152 -1.16 -6.58 2.41
C VAL A 152 -1.19 -7.64 1.33
N LEU A 153 -2.11 -8.59 1.48
CA LEU A 153 -2.40 -9.60 0.46
C LEU A 153 -3.76 -9.28 -0.16
N ASP A 154 -3.76 -8.75 -1.37
CA ASP A 154 -5.01 -8.44 -2.09
C ASP A 154 -5.43 -9.65 -2.91
N GLU A 155 -6.73 -9.99 -2.88
CA GLU A 155 -7.28 -11.19 -3.53
C GLU A 155 -6.52 -12.46 -3.09
N ALA A 156 -6.31 -12.63 -1.79
CA ALA A 156 -5.48 -13.70 -1.22
C ALA A 156 -5.97 -15.11 -1.60
N ASP A 157 -7.27 -15.29 -1.76
CA ASP A 157 -7.88 -16.54 -2.19
C ASP A 157 -7.43 -16.98 -3.59
N GLU A 158 -7.11 -16.05 -4.49
CA GLU A 158 -6.60 -16.35 -5.83
C GLU A 158 -5.13 -16.75 -5.83
N MET A 159 -4.41 -16.51 -4.73
CA MET A 159 -2.98 -16.83 -4.58
C MET A 159 -2.71 -18.16 -3.87
N LEU A 160 -3.76 -18.84 -3.44
CA LEU A 160 -3.65 -20.13 -2.74
C LEU A 160 -3.69 -21.32 -3.68
#